data_6a413be33f91e052dbec5f8724db9af8
#
_entry.id   6a413be33f91e052dbec5f8724db9af8
#
_cell.length_a   1.000
_cell.length_b   1.000
_cell.length_c   1.000
_cell.angle_alpha   90.00
_cell.angle_beta   90.00
_cell.angle_gamma   90.00
#
_symmetry.space_group_name_H-M   'P 1'
#
loop_
_entity.id
_entity.type
_entity.pdbx_description
1 polymer ?
#
loop_
_entity_poly.entity_id
_entity_poly.type
_entity_poly.pdbx_seq_one_letter_code
_entity_poly.pdbx_strand_id
1 'polypeptide(L)'
;MKKKVLFALFAGAVLLAGCRRAHHRYDGTVGADWPAYGGNKAGNRYSPLDQIDTRNIGRLGVAWTFDTGEDQDSAEGGHEIQCQPIVVDGVMYGTTPDLHLFAVGAADGKLRWKYNPPYIRQRFNTNRGVLYWEDGSDKRILFSSGSSLYAIDAVTGKPVESFGNGGIVDLHEGLSDGLGHDVQGLMVTATTPGVIYKNTLIIGSSVSEDGDAAPGHVRAFDIVTGLKFLSK
;
A
#
# COMPACT_ATOMS: atom_id res chain seq x y z
N MET A 1 57.83 47.44 -15.69
CA MET A 1 56.46 47.69 -15.20
C MET A 1 55.39 47.04 -16.10
N LYS A 2 55.40 45.74 -16.36
CA LYS A 2 54.40 45.04 -17.24
C LYS A 2 54.01 43.64 -16.76
N LYS A 3 54.06 43.37 -15.45
CA LYS A 3 53.69 42.02 -14.89
C LYS A 3 52.59 42.03 -13.83
N LYS A 4 51.84 43.11 -13.63
CA LYS A 4 50.81 43.18 -12.58
C LYS A 4 49.37 43.30 -13.09
N VAL A 5 49.11 43.28 -14.41
CA VAL A 5 47.74 43.43 -14.95
C VAL A 5 47.07 42.10 -15.35
N LEU A 6 47.83 41.02 -15.39
CA LEU A 6 47.30 39.71 -15.87
C LEU A 6 46.63 38.86 -14.77
N PHE A 7 46.73 39.25 -13.50
CA PHE A 7 46.16 38.46 -12.39
C PHE A 7 44.77 38.89 -11.94
N ALA A 8 44.29 40.05 -12.41
CA ALA A 8 42.95 40.57 -12.01
C ALA A 8 41.79 40.10 -12.91
N LEU A 9 42.10 39.49 -14.08
CA LEU A 9 41.03 39.02 -15.01
C LEU A 9 40.63 37.56 -14.81
N PHE A 10 41.34 36.80 -14.00
CA PHE A 10 41.03 35.38 -13.73
C PHE A 10 40.15 35.17 -12.49
N ALA A 11 40.04 36.16 -11.61
CA ALA A 11 39.21 36.10 -10.40
C ALA A 11 37.71 36.42 -10.62
N GLY A 12 37.38 37.05 -11.77
CA GLY A 12 35.98 37.45 -12.08
C GLY A 12 35.11 36.36 -12.75
N ALA A 13 35.72 35.27 -13.25
CA ALA A 13 34.98 34.27 -14.03
C ALA A 13 34.45 33.09 -13.20
N VAL A 14 34.78 33.01 -11.91
CA VAL A 14 34.40 31.86 -11.05
C VAL A 14 33.13 32.09 -10.26
N LEU A 15 32.57 33.29 -10.24
CA LEU A 15 31.39 33.66 -9.44
C LEU A 15 30.06 33.60 -10.17
N LEU A 16 30.01 33.20 -11.44
CA LEU A 16 28.74 33.05 -12.21
C LEU A 16 28.32 31.59 -12.45
N ALA A 17 28.99 30.61 -11.82
CA ALA A 17 28.54 29.22 -11.80
C ALA A 17 27.59 28.94 -10.63
N GLY A 18 26.84 29.96 -10.15
CA GLY A 18 25.88 29.85 -9.08
C GLY A 18 24.51 29.49 -9.59
N CYS A 19 23.97 28.36 -9.12
CA CYS A 19 22.56 27.99 -9.11
C CYS A 19 21.92 27.77 -10.49
N ARG A 20 22.47 26.91 -11.32
CA ARG A 20 21.59 26.09 -12.12
C ARG A 20 20.91 25.10 -11.16
N ARG A 21 19.70 25.42 -10.68
CA ARG A 21 18.79 24.41 -10.22
C ARG A 21 18.78 23.35 -11.31
N ALA A 22 19.33 22.19 -11.02
CA ALA A 22 19.14 21.02 -11.84
C ALA A 22 17.64 20.78 -11.85
N HIS A 23 16.96 21.19 -12.92
CA HIS A 23 15.66 20.66 -13.24
C HIS A 23 15.91 19.19 -13.41
N HIS A 24 15.59 18.39 -12.40
CA HIS A 24 15.49 16.96 -12.52
C HIS A 24 14.46 16.73 -13.64
N ARG A 25 14.94 16.46 -14.85
CA ARG A 25 14.08 15.91 -15.87
C ARG A 25 13.61 14.58 -15.32
N TYR A 26 12.33 14.48 -15.09
CA TYR A 26 11.67 13.22 -14.80
C TYR A 26 12.06 12.22 -15.89
N ASP A 27 12.84 11.21 -15.55
CA ASP A 27 13.28 10.16 -16.47
C ASP A 27 12.28 8.98 -16.53
N GLY A 28 11.12 9.13 -15.89
CA GLY A 28 10.06 8.13 -15.86
C GLY A 28 10.21 7.08 -14.76
N THR A 29 11.31 7.09 -14.02
CA THR A 29 11.61 6.02 -13.06
C THR A 29 11.76 6.50 -11.61
N VAL A 30 12.42 7.62 -11.38
CA VAL A 30 12.66 8.11 -10.02
C VAL A 30 11.49 8.94 -9.51
N GLY A 31 10.81 8.43 -8.45
CA GLY A 31 9.70 9.11 -7.80
C GLY A 31 8.35 8.93 -8.49
N ALA A 32 8.26 8.04 -9.51
CA ALA A 32 7.00 7.66 -10.14
C ALA A 32 6.15 6.75 -9.24
N ASP A 33 6.79 6.04 -8.35
CA ASP A 33 6.14 5.09 -7.46
C ASP A 33 5.47 5.75 -6.26
N TRP A 34 4.44 5.09 -5.78
CA TRP A 34 3.74 5.39 -4.52
C TRP A 34 3.64 4.10 -3.71
N PRO A 35 4.78 3.57 -3.17
CA PRO A 35 4.89 2.18 -2.73
C PRO A 35 4.26 1.90 -1.37
N ALA A 36 3.73 2.91 -0.69
CA ALA A 36 3.14 2.75 0.63
C ALA A 36 1.96 3.71 0.84
N TYR A 37 1.11 3.41 1.80
CA TYR A 37 0.09 4.32 2.29
C TYR A 37 0.75 5.65 2.71
N GLY A 38 0.30 6.76 2.10
CA GLY A 38 0.91 8.06 2.33
C GLY A 38 2.22 8.32 1.57
N GLY A 39 2.56 7.50 0.56
CA GLY A 39 3.67 7.67 -0.39
C GLY A 39 4.97 7.03 0.06
N ASN A 40 5.31 7.13 1.32
CA ASN A 40 6.51 6.54 1.91
C ASN A 40 6.32 6.22 3.40
N LYS A 41 7.34 5.63 4.04
CA LYS A 41 7.28 5.27 5.48
C LYS A 41 7.14 6.46 6.44
N ALA A 42 7.47 7.68 6.00
CA ALA A 42 7.25 8.89 6.78
C ALA A 42 5.81 9.43 6.66
N GLY A 43 5.03 8.92 5.70
CA GLY A 43 3.64 9.33 5.47
C GLY A 43 3.49 10.80 5.08
N ASN A 44 4.52 11.40 4.49
CA ASN A 44 4.53 12.83 4.18
C ASN A 44 3.69 13.22 2.96
N ARG A 45 3.19 12.23 2.20
CA ARG A 45 2.33 12.41 1.02
C ARG A 45 2.93 13.34 -0.04
N TYR A 46 4.24 13.37 -0.11
CA TYR A 46 4.96 14.17 -1.08
C TYR A 46 5.35 13.33 -2.29
N SER A 47 5.05 13.83 -3.48
CA SER A 47 5.54 13.32 -4.76
C SER A 47 6.54 14.31 -5.36
N PRO A 48 7.72 13.87 -5.81
CA PRO A 48 8.68 14.72 -6.52
C PRO A 48 8.28 14.98 -7.99
N LEU A 49 7.17 14.42 -8.46
CA LEU A 49 6.67 14.63 -9.82
C LEU A 49 6.28 16.10 -10.01
N ASP A 50 6.73 16.71 -11.09
CA ASP A 50 6.56 18.14 -11.39
C ASP A 50 5.91 18.41 -12.76
N GLN A 51 5.37 17.37 -13.41
CA GLN A 51 4.69 17.51 -14.71
C GLN A 51 3.39 18.32 -14.63
N ILE A 52 2.76 18.35 -13.44
CA ILE A 52 1.52 19.09 -13.20
C ILE A 52 1.86 20.31 -12.32
N ASP A 53 1.53 21.49 -12.82
CA ASP A 53 1.75 22.75 -12.12
C ASP A 53 0.58 23.72 -12.34
N THR A 54 0.64 24.92 -11.76
CA THR A 54 -0.40 25.95 -11.86
C THR A 54 -0.68 26.42 -13.29
N ARG A 55 0.24 26.18 -14.25
CA ARG A 55 0.10 26.57 -15.66
C ARG A 55 -0.66 25.54 -16.48
N ASN A 56 -0.71 24.31 -16.03
CA ASN A 56 -1.28 23.20 -16.82
C ASN A 56 -2.39 22.41 -16.11
N ILE A 57 -2.62 22.64 -14.81
CA ILE A 57 -3.66 21.94 -14.03
C ILE A 57 -5.05 22.06 -14.68
N GLY A 58 -5.40 23.18 -15.29
CA GLY A 58 -6.67 23.38 -15.97
C GLY A 58 -6.86 22.56 -17.25
N ARG A 59 -5.83 21.85 -17.72
CA ARG A 59 -5.85 20.97 -18.90
C ARG A 59 -5.94 19.48 -18.55
N LEU A 60 -6.00 19.16 -17.25
CA LEU A 60 -6.14 17.76 -16.82
C LEU A 60 -7.48 17.21 -17.29
N GLY A 61 -7.43 15.97 -17.78
CA GLY A 61 -8.59 15.17 -18.16
C GLY A 61 -8.44 13.76 -17.62
N VAL A 62 -9.52 12.98 -17.67
CA VAL A 62 -9.49 11.56 -17.30
C VAL A 62 -8.66 10.82 -18.35
N ALA A 63 -7.56 10.19 -17.93
CA ALA A 63 -6.70 9.39 -18.80
C ALA A 63 -7.31 8.00 -19.06
N TRP A 64 -7.88 7.39 -18.03
CA TRP A 64 -8.55 6.09 -18.10
C TRP A 64 -9.47 5.92 -16.88
N THR A 65 -10.37 4.94 -16.98
CA THR A 65 -11.21 4.47 -15.88
C THR A 65 -11.07 2.96 -15.77
N PHE A 66 -11.15 2.44 -14.57
CA PHE A 66 -11.20 1.00 -14.29
C PHE A 66 -12.52 0.69 -13.60
N ASP A 67 -13.33 -0.17 -14.22
CA ASP A 67 -14.56 -0.69 -13.65
C ASP A 67 -14.24 -1.95 -12.85
N THR A 68 -14.58 -1.96 -11.56
CA THR A 68 -14.38 -3.12 -10.68
C THR A 68 -15.29 -4.30 -11.01
N GLY A 69 -16.38 -4.06 -11.76
CA GLY A 69 -17.39 -5.06 -12.12
C GLY A 69 -18.24 -5.49 -10.94
N GLU A 70 -18.32 -4.69 -9.87
CA GLU A 70 -19.12 -4.95 -8.69
C GLU A 70 -20.41 -4.14 -8.74
N ASP A 71 -21.52 -4.80 -8.41
CA ASP A 71 -22.86 -4.22 -8.54
C ASP A 71 -23.06 -3.13 -7.48
N GLN A 72 -23.34 -1.91 -7.90
CA GLN A 72 -23.58 -0.78 -7.00
C GLN A 72 -24.99 -0.82 -6.37
N ASP A 73 -25.86 -1.68 -6.88
CA ASP A 73 -27.26 -1.77 -6.48
C ASP A 73 -27.54 -2.80 -5.37
N SER A 74 -26.52 -3.38 -4.74
CA SER A 74 -26.74 -4.29 -3.62
C SER A 74 -27.35 -3.53 -2.44
N ALA A 75 -28.58 -3.90 -2.09
CA ALA A 75 -29.53 -3.18 -1.23
C ALA A 75 -29.13 -3.02 0.26
N GLU A 76 -27.90 -3.29 0.67
CA GLU A 76 -27.49 -3.33 2.09
C GLU A 76 -26.36 -2.39 2.47
N GLY A 77 -26.23 -1.24 1.83
CA GLY A 77 -25.29 -0.19 2.24
C GLY A 77 -24.22 0.08 1.18
N GLY A 78 -24.04 1.35 0.85
CA GLY A 78 -23.24 1.81 -0.27
C GLY A 78 -21.86 1.15 -0.37
N HIS A 79 -21.58 0.60 -1.52
CA HIS A 79 -20.27 0.05 -1.86
C HIS A 79 -19.32 1.22 -2.15
N GLU A 80 -18.33 1.37 -1.31
CA GLU A 80 -17.41 2.50 -1.33
C GLU A 80 -15.96 2.00 -1.38
N ILE A 81 -15.16 2.53 -2.30
CA ILE A 81 -13.71 2.29 -2.29
C ILE A 81 -13.09 3.22 -1.25
N GLN A 82 -12.66 2.66 -0.12
CA GLN A 82 -11.92 3.38 0.92
C GLN A 82 -10.41 3.13 0.83
N CYS A 83 -9.98 2.24 -0.05
CA CYS A 83 -8.59 1.88 -0.24
C CYS A 83 -7.81 3.06 -0.86
N GLN A 84 -6.72 3.47 -0.23
CA GLN A 84 -5.69 4.25 -0.91
C GLN A 84 -4.81 3.28 -1.70
N PRO A 85 -4.84 3.30 -3.04
CA PRO A 85 -4.01 2.40 -3.83
C PRO A 85 -2.52 2.75 -3.70
N ILE A 86 -1.68 1.78 -3.98
CA ILE A 86 -0.23 1.96 -4.13
C ILE A 86 0.18 1.74 -5.58
N VAL A 87 1.30 2.33 -5.98
CA VAL A 87 1.88 2.15 -7.31
C VAL A 87 3.33 1.71 -7.15
N VAL A 88 3.67 0.57 -7.75
CA VAL A 88 5.03 0.00 -7.75
C VAL A 88 5.33 -0.54 -9.14
N ASP A 89 6.48 -0.16 -9.70
CA ASP A 89 6.94 -0.60 -11.02
C ASP A 89 5.87 -0.41 -12.12
N GLY A 90 5.12 0.69 -12.07
CA GLY A 90 4.06 1.02 -13.03
C GLY A 90 2.79 0.17 -12.92
N VAL A 91 2.62 -0.58 -11.84
CA VAL A 91 1.41 -1.34 -11.51
C VAL A 91 0.73 -0.70 -10.30
N MET A 92 -0.57 -0.41 -10.43
CA MET A 92 -1.40 0.07 -9.33
C MET A 92 -2.10 -1.12 -8.68
N TYR A 93 -2.01 -1.20 -7.35
CA TYR A 93 -2.69 -2.21 -6.53
C TYR A 93 -3.68 -1.54 -5.59
N GLY A 94 -4.83 -2.13 -5.42
CA GLY A 94 -5.87 -1.64 -4.53
C GLY A 94 -6.96 -2.67 -4.29
N THR A 95 -7.91 -2.35 -3.41
CA THR A 95 -9.08 -3.20 -3.17
C THR A 95 -10.35 -2.55 -3.72
N THR A 96 -11.25 -3.38 -4.21
CA THR A 96 -12.59 -3.00 -4.63
C THR A 96 -13.50 -2.79 -3.41
N PRO A 97 -14.74 -2.30 -3.56
CA PRO A 97 -15.73 -2.23 -2.47
C PRO A 97 -15.96 -3.57 -1.78
N ASP A 98 -15.97 -4.68 -2.50
CA ASP A 98 -16.13 -6.04 -1.96
C ASP A 98 -14.82 -6.65 -1.45
N LEU A 99 -13.79 -5.82 -1.27
CA LEU A 99 -12.46 -6.22 -0.79
C LEU A 99 -11.73 -7.22 -1.70
N HIS A 100 -12.07 -7.28 -2.99
CA HIS A 100 -11.27 -7.99 -3.96
C HIS A 100 -9.99 -7.20 -4.25
N LEU A 101 -8.85 -7.87 -4.26
CA LEU A 101 -7.59 -7.24 -4.60
C LEU A 101 -7.43 -7.17 -6.13
N PHE A 102 -7.01 -6.03 -6.66
CA PHE A 102 -6.73 -5.87 -8.08
C PHE A 102 -5.33 -5.31 -8.35
N ALA A 103 -4.81 -5.61 -9.53
CA ALA A 103 -3.65 -4.98 -10.13
C ALA A 103 -3.99 -4.48 -11.53
N VAL A 104 -3.72 -3.20 -11.79
CA VAL A 104 -3.92 -2.58 -13.11
C VAL A 104 -2.67 -1.84 -13.54
N GLY A 105 -2.46 -1.69 -14.83
CA GLY A 105 -1.41 -0.82 -15.34
C GLY A 105 -1.67 0.64 -14.96
N ALA A 106 -0.73 1.27 -14.24
CA ALA A 106 -0.92 2.64 -13.77
C ALA A 106 -1.03 3.66 -14.91
N ALA A 107 -0.43 3.37 -16.06
CA ALA A 107 -0.46 4.26 -17.22
C ALA A 107 -1.72 4.10 -18.09
N ASP A 108 -2.36 2.92 -18.11
CA ASP A 108 -3.39 2.59 -19.08
C ASP A 108 -4.68 1.99 -18.48
N GLY A 109 -4.71 1.78 -17.16
CA GLY A 109 -5.86 1.21 -16.44
C GLY A 109 -6.17 -0.25 -16.78
N LYS A 110 -5.33 -0.93 -17.59
CA LYS A 110 -5.60 -2.31 -17.99
C LYS A 110 -5.42 -3.28 -16.86
N LEU A 111 -6.44 -4.10 -16.62
CA LEU A 111 -6.39 -5.17 -15.64
C LEU A 111 -5.23 -6.13 -15.94
N ARG A 112 -4.39 -6.37 -14.94
CA ARG A 112 -3.34 -7.38 -14.93
C ARG A 112 -3.87 -8.68 -14.34
N TRP A 113 -4.44 -8.57 -13.14
CA TRP A 113 -5.11 -9.65 -12.43
C TRP A 113 -6.07 -9.11 -11.38
N LYS A 114 -7.01 -9.94 -10.97
CA LYS A 114 -7.92 -9.70 -9.85
C LYS A 114 -7.92 -10.96 -8.98
N TYR A 115 -7.81 -10.82 -7.67
CA TYR A 115 -7.92 -11.89 -6.69
C TYR A 115 -9.18 -11.67 -5.85
N ASN A 116 -10.04 -12.67 -5.83
CA ASN A 116 -11.25 -12.68 -5.04
C ASN A 116 -11.00 -13.54 -3.80
N PRO A 117 -10.85 -12.95 -2.60
CA PRO A 117 -10.73 -13.73 -1.38
C PRO A 117 -11.93 -14.66 -1.23
N PRO A 118 -11.75 -15.85 -0.60
CA PRO A 118 -12.89 -16.66 -0.20
C PRO A 118 -13.85 -15.79 0.62
N TYR A 119 -15.11 -15.77 0.21
CA TYR A 119 -16.10 -14.87 0.79
C TYR A 119 -16.31 -15.17 2.26
N ILE A 120 -15.96 -14.24 3.12
CA ILE A 120 -16.35 -14.22 4.53
C ILE A 120 -17.28 -13.01 4.69
N ARG A 121 -18.57 -13.27 4.76
CA ARG A 121 -19.59 -12.23 4.99
C ARG A 121 -19.32 -11.59 6.35
N GLN A 122 -18.70 -10.41 6.37
CA GLN A 122 -18.52 -9.62 7.58
C GLN A 122 -19.27 -8.30 7.48
N ARG A 123 -19.74 -7.83 8.63
CA ARG A 123 -20.59 -6.65 8.78
C ARG A 123 -19.85 -5.34 8.42
N PHE A 124 -18.51 -5.37 8.32
CA PHE A 124 -17.69 -4.21 8.03
C PHE A 124 -16.66 -4.55 6.93
N ASN A 125 -16.97 -4.18 5.70
CA ASN A 125 -16.11 -4.34 4.55
C ASN A 125 -15.32 -3.05 4.32
N THR A 126 -14.31 -2.79 5.15
CA THR A 126 -13.45 -1.62 4.95
C THR A 126 -11.99 -2.06 4.89
N ASN A 127 -11.33 -1.71 3.80
CA ASN A 127 -9.89 -1.78 3.67
C ASN A 127 -9.37 -0.41 3.22
N ARG A 128 -8.41 0.16 3.96
CA ARG A 128 -7.85 1.50 3.70
C ARG A 128 -6.54 1.48 2.93
N GLY A 129 -6.06 0.32 2.53
CA GLY A 129 -4.86 0.21 1.72
C GLY A 129 -4.24 -1.18 1.74
N VAL A 130 -3.27 -1.35 0.88
CA VAL A 130 -2.50 -2.58 0.72
C VAL A 130 -1.02 -2.29 0.94
N LEU A 131 -0.21 -3.32 1.16
CA LEU A 131 1.23 -3.20 1.35
C LEU A 131 1.96 -3.99 0.27
N TYR A 132 3.06 -3.44 -0.21
CA TYR A 132 4.01 -4.13 -1.07
C TYR A 132 5.27 -4.49 -0.28
N TRP A 133 5.75 -5.70 -0.49
CA TRP A 133 7.01 -6.20 0.02
C TRP A 133 7.75 -7.01 -1.04
N GLU A 134 9.08 -6.90 -1.05
CA GLU A 134 9.92 -7.69 -1.96
C GLU A 134 11.22 -8.12 -1.30
N ASP A 135 11.69 -9.30 -1.71
CA ASP A 135 13.05 -9.81 -1.46
C ASP A 135 13.51 -10.59 -2.70
N GLY A 136 14.37 -9.99 -3.49
CA GLY A 136 14.80 -10.53 -4.78
C GLY A 136 13.65 -10.71 -5.75
N SER A 137 13.33 -11.95 -6.10
CA SER A 137 12.20 -12.29 -6.99
C SER A 137 10.88 -12.51 -6.28
N ASP A 138 10.88 -12.63 -4.96
CA ASP A 138 9.67 -12.77 -4.15
C ASP A 138 9.04 -11.39 -3.95
N LYS A 139 7.90 -11.16 -4.59
CA LYS A 139 7.16 -9.89 -4.55
C LYS A 139 5.74 -10.16 -4.08
N ARG A 140 5.31 -9.50 -3.00
CA ARG A 140 4.03 -9.79 -2.35
C ARG A 140 3.20 -8.55 -2.13
N ILE A 141 1.89 -8.69 -2.33
CA ILE A 141 0.89 -7.75 -1.83
C ILE A 141 0.28 -8.37 -0.57
N LEU A 142 0.35 -7.63 0.53
CA LEU A 142 -0.30 -8.00 1.78
C LEU A 142 -1.53 -7.12 1.96
N PHE A 143 -2.66 -7.73 2.28
CA PHE A 143 -3.91 -7.02 2.55
C PHE A 143 -4.82 -7.84 3.46
N SER A 144 -5.77 -7.18 4.07
CA SER A 144 -6.80 -7.81 4.90
C SER A 144 -8.16 -7.74 4.23
N SER A 145 -8.90 -8.82 4.35
CA SER A 145 -10.32 -8.89 4.00
C SER A 145 -11.04 -9.68 5.07
N GLY A 146 -12.02 -9.08 5.71
CA GLY A 146 -12.66 -9.67 6.88
C GLY A 146 -11.66 -9.95 8.00
N SER A 147 -11.75 -11.12 8.60
CA SER A 147 -10.85 -11.59 9.67
C SER A 147 -9.60 -12.28 9.16
N SER A 148 -9.25 -12.08 7.91
CA SER A 148 -8.11 -12.76 7.29
C SER A 148 -7.08 -11.79 6.75
N LEU A 149 -5.81 -12.13 6.92
CA LEU A 149 -4.65 -11.49 6.31
C LEU A 149 -4.15 -12.37 5.17
N TYR A 150 -3.96 -11.77 4.01
CA TYR A 150 -3.57 -12.45 2.78
C TYR A 150 -2.18 -12.01 2.33
N ALA A 151 -1.42 -12.94 1.75
CA ALA A 151 -0.24 -12.66 0.96
C ALA A 151 -0.46 -13.16 -0.48
N ILE A 152 -0.41 -12.24 -1.43
CA ILE A 152 -0.65 -12.50 -2.86
C ILE A 152 0.62 -12.17 -3.62
N ASP A 153 1.05 -13.07 -4.50
CA ASP A 153 2.16 -12.79 -5.42
C ASP A 153 1.81 -11.59 -6.32
N ALA A 154 2.63 -10.55 -6.24
CA ALA A 154 2.35 -9.28 -6.87
C ALA A 154 2.33 -9.35 -8.42
N VAL A 155 3.02 -10.32 -9.00
CA VAL A 155 3.13 -10.50 -10.45
C VAL A 155 1.95 -11.29 -11.00
N THR A 156 1.58 -12.37 -10.31
CA THR A 156 0.63 -13.36 -10.82
C THR A 156 -0.77 -13.24 -10.24
N GLY A 157 -0.94 -12.56 -9.11
CA GLY A 157 -2.22 -12.47 -8.40
C GLY A 157 -2.63 -13.74 -7.67
N LYS A 158 -1.72 -14.71 -7.53
CA LYS A 158 -2.00 -15.97 -6.84
C LYS A 158 -1.63 -15.89 -5.36
N PRO A 159 -2.32 -16.63 -4.46
CA PRO A 159 -1.91 -16.77 -3.09
C PRO A 159 -0.48 -17.31 -2.98
N VAL A 160 0.28 -16.77 -2.02
CA VAL A 160 1.62 -17.25 -1.67
C VAL A 160 1.47 -18.43 -0.72
N GLU A 161 1.55 -19.66 -1.22
CA GLU A 161 1.26 -20.90 -0.48
C GLU A 161 2.07 -21.04 0.82
N SER A 162 3.28 -20.49 0.89
CA SER A 162 4.13 -20.53 2.08
C SER A 162 3.71 -19.59 3.22
N PHE A 163 2.74 -18.70 2.97
CA PHE A 163 2.25 -17.75 3.96
C PHE A 163 1.02 -18.30 4.67
N GLY A 164 1.13 -18.52 5.98
CA GLY A 164 0.04 -19.09 6.79
C GLY A 164 -0.46 -20.43 6.25
N ASN A 165 -1.75 -20.52 6.05
CA ASN A 165 -2.40 -21.68 5.43
C ASN A 165 -2.80 -21.34 4.00
N GLY A 166 -1.93 -21.68 3.03
CA GLY A 166 -2.23 -21.45 1.60
C GLY A 166 -2.39 -19.98 1.22
N GLY A 167 -1.57 -19.09 1.77
CA GLY A 167 -1.60 -17.65 1.50
C GLY A 167 -2.45 -16.85 2.48
N ILE A 168 -2.97 -17.46 3.55
CA ILE A 168 -3.97 -16.88 4.46
C ILE A 168 -3.57 -17.09 5.92
N VAL A 169 -3.70 -16.05 6.72
CA VAL A 169 -3.62 -16.09 8.19
C VAL A 169 -4.96 -15.66 8.77
N ASP A 170 -5.56 -16.47 9.65
CA ASP A 170 -6.74 -16.12 10.42
C ASP A 170 -6.36 -15.16 11.55
N LEU A 171 -6.98 -13.99 11.57
CA LEU A 171 -6.72 -12.98 12.60
C LEU A 171 -7.30 -13.35 13.98
N HIS A 172 -8.06 -14.43 14.12
CA HIS A 172 -8.50 -14.94 15.42
C HIS A 172 -7.41 -15.79 16.12
N GLU A 173 -6.44 -16.32 15.35
CA GLU A 173 -5.42 -17.20 15.92
C GLU A 173 -4.68 -16.60 17.10
N GLY A 174 -4.70 -17.34 18.22
CA GLY A 174 -4.03 -16.99 19.47
C GLY A 174 -4.59 -15.76 20.18
N LEU A 175 -5.83 -15.33 19.89
CA LEU A 175 -6.52 -14.31 20.66
C LEU A 175 -7.34 -14.89 21.84
N SER A 176 -7.66 -16.18 21.83
CA SER A 176 -8.34 -16.85 22.96
C SER A 176 -7.40 -17.17 24.12
N ASP A 177 -6.07 -17.01 23.94
CA ASP A 177 -5.08 -17.37 24.95
C ASP A 177 -5.26 -16.53 26.23
N GLY A 178 -5.56 -17.21 27.33
CA GLY A 178 -5.78 -16.55 28.62
C GLY A 178 -7.17 -15.89 28.79
N LEU A 179 -8.06 -16.01 27.81
CA LEU A 179 -9.46 -15.62 27.92
C LEU A 179 -10.29 -16.83 28.38
N GLY A 180 -11.35 -16.57 29.12
CA GLY A 180 -12.29 -17.63 29.55
C GLY A 180 -13.27 -18.08 28.46
N HIS A 181 -13.14 -17.62 27.21
CA HIS A 181 -14.05 -17.88 26.11
C HIS A 181 -13.33 -17.94 24.75
N ASP A 182 -13.97 -18.54 23.76
CA ASP A 182 -13.51 -18.60 22.38
C ASP A 182 -13.83 -17.29 21.64
N VAL A 183 -12.94 -16.86 20.74
CA VAL A 183 -13.08 -15.64 19.95
C VAL A 183 -13.40 -15.89 18.48
N GLN A 184 -13.51 -17.14 18.03
CA GLN A 184 -13.68 -17.50 16.60
C GLN A 184 -14.97 -16.91 15.96
N GLY A 185 -16.02 -16.69 16.74
CA GLY A 185 -17.25 -16.09 16.29
C GLY A 185 -17.32 -14.56 16.46
N LEU A 186 -16.29 -13.95 17.02
CA LEU A 186 -16.28 -12.52 17.33
C LEU A 186 -15.72 -11.68 16.17
N MET A 187 -16.02 -10.40 16.16
CA MET A 187 -15.46 -9.50 15.17
C MET A 187 -13.99 -9.23 15.44
N VAL A 188 -13.14 -9.62 14.50
CA VAL A 188 -11.71 -9.28 14.45
C VAL A 188 -11.36 -8.91 13.02
N THR A 189 -11.14 -7.64 12.75
CA THR A 189 -10.82 -7.16 11.40
C THR A 189 -9.60 -6.25 11.42
N ALA A 190 -8.90 -6.15 10.30
CA ALA A 190 -7.84 -5.16 10.13
C ALA A 190 -8.21 -4.22 8.96
N THR A 191 -8.67 -3.02 9.29
CA THR A 191 -9.13 -2.04 8.30
C THR A 191 -8.00 -1.18 7.74
N THR A 192 -6.85 -1.13 8.43
CA THR A 192 -5.65 -0.41 8.00
C THR A 192 -4.59 -1.39 7.50
N PRO A 193 -3.74 -1.00 6.54
CA PRO A 193 -2.77 -1.92 5.97
C PRO A 193 -1.66 -2.34 6.96
N GLY A 194 -1.46 -1.60 8.06
CA GLY A 194 -0.32 -1.81 8.96
C GLY A 194 0.96 -1.17 8.43
N VAL A 195 2.10 -1.64 8.93
CA VAL A 195 3.42 -1.16 8.54
C VAL A 195 4.43 -2.31 8.45
N ILE A 196 5.30 -2.25 7.45
CA ILE A 196 6.37 -3.22 7.26
C ILE A 196 7.70 -2.69 7.82
N TYR A 197 8.32 -3.48 8.69
CA TYR A 197 9.69 -3.31 9.13
C TYR A 197 10.51 -4.56 8.80
N LYS A 198 11.43 -4.47 7.84
CA LYS A 198 12.14 -5.63 7.27
C LYS A 198 11.15 -6.69 6.78
N ASN A 199 11.23 -7.92 7.32
CA ASN A 199 10.32 -9.02 7.01
C ASN A 199 9.17 -9.15 8.03
N THR A 200 8.86 -8.09 8.74
CA THR A 200 7.82 -8.10 9.76
C THR A 200 6.70 -7.14 9.39
N LEU A 201 5.48 -7.64 9.30
CA LEU A 201 4.27 -6.85 9.24
C LEU A 201 3.77 -6.58 10.65
N ILE A 202 3.59 -5.32 11.00
CA ILE A 202 2.98 -4.88 12.26
C ILE A 202 1.59 -4.32 11.94
N ILE A 203 0.55 -4.89 12.53
CA ILE A 203 -0.83 -4.55 12.22
C ILE A 203 -1.71 -4.60 13.48
N GLY A 204 -2.61 -3.64 13.61
CA GLY A 204 -3.65 -3.60 14.64
C GLY A 204 -4.93 -4.29 14.17
N SER A 205 -5.85 -4.51 15.09
CA SER A 205 -7.17 -5.05 14.81
C SER A 205 -8.27 -4.12 15.29
N SER A 206 -9.36 -4.07 14.56
CA SER A 206 -10.65 -3.54 15.00
C SER A 206 -11.47 -4.69 15.55
N VAL A 207 -12.01 -4.53 16.73
CA VAL A 207 -12.83 -5.52 17.45
C VAL A 207 -14.12 -4.86 17.90
N SER A 208 -15.10 -5.65 18.39
CA SER A 208 -16.30 -5.11 19.03
C SER A 208 -15.97 -4.31 20.30
N GLU A 209 -16.87 -3.45 20.69
CA GLU A 209 -16.80 -2.70 21.96
C GLU A 209 -17.58 -3.41 23.11
N ASP A 210 -18.07 -4.61 22.86
CA ASP A 210 -18.82 -5.40 23.85
C ASP A 210 -17.89 -5.97 24.95
N GLY A 211 -18.46 -6.32 26.10
CA GLY A 211 -17.68 -6.79 27.25
C GLY A 211 -17.00 -8.14 27.06
N ASP A 212 -17.44 -8.94 26.08
CA ASP A 212 -16.88 -10.24 25.68
C ASP A 212 -16.13 -10.17 24.33
N ALA A 213 -15.77 -8.98 23.90
CA ALA A 213 -15.05 -8.75 22.65
C ALA A 213 -13.70 -9.45 22.63
N ALA A 214 -13.22 -9.76 21.41
CA ALA A 214 -11.86 -10.21 21.20
C ALA A 214 -10.85 -9.10 21.57
N PRO A 215 -9.63 -9.46 22.01
CA PRO A 215 -8.61 -8.46 22.32
C PRO A 215 -8.16 -7.68 21.08
N GLY A 216 -8.16 -6.37 21.13
CA GLY A 216 -7.71 -5.45 20.07
C GLY A 216 -6.19 -5.30 20.04
N HIS A 217 -5.44 -6.39 19.94
CA HIS A 217 -3.98 -6.38 19.99
C HIS A 217 -3.35 -5.77 18.73
N VAL A 218 -2.21 -5.09 18.91
CA VAL A 218 -1.24 -4.86 17.83
C VAL A 218 -0.34 -6.09 17.74
N ARG A 219 -0.26 -6.68 16.56
CA ARG A 219 0.44 -7.95 16.34
C ARG A 219 1.50 -7.82 15.25
N ALA A 220 2.52 -8.67 15.34
CA ALA A 220 3.59 -8.76 14.37
C ALA A 220 3.61 -10.14 13.71
N PHE A 221 3.66 -10.16 12.37
CA PHE A 221 3.68 -11.37 11.56
C PHE A 221 4.92 -11.38 10.68
N ASP A 222 5.54 -12.54 10.53
CA ASP A 222 6.57 -12.76 9.51
C ASP A 222 5.94 -12.72 8.12
N ILE A 223 6.48 -11.89 7.22
CA ILE A 223 5.91 -11.71 5.88
C ILE A 223 6.13 -12.92 5.00
N VAL A 224 7.18 -13.73 5.27
CA VAL A 224 7.51 -14.90 4.46
C VAL A 224 6.64 -16.09 4.82
N THR A 225 6.43 -16.32 6.13
CA THR A 225 5.74 -17.52 6.66
C THR A 225 4.34 -17.25 7.18
N GLY A 226 3.97 -16.02 7.48
CA GLY A 226 2.72 -15.68 8.14
C GLY A 226 2.70 -15.98 9.66
N LEU A 227 3.78 -16.49 10.22
CA LEU A 227 3.85 -16.81 11.65
C LEU A 227 3.79 -15.53 12.49
N LYS A 228 3.00 -15.58 13.56
CA LYS A 228 2.91 -14.51 14.55
C LYS A 228 4.15 -14.52 15.45
N PHE A 229 4.85 -13.37 15.55
CA PHE A 229 6.02 -13.25 16.44
C PHE A 229 5.65 -12.80 17.85
N LEU A 230 4.68 -11.89 17.99
CA LEU A 230 4.32 -11.30 19.28
C LEU A 230 2.85 -10.89 19.29
N SER A 231 2.19 -11.16 20.41
CA SER A 231 0.94 -10.49 20.83
C SER A 231 1.13 -9.96 22.25
N LYS A 232 1.00 -8.68 22.45
CA LYS A 232 0.75 -8.07 23.77
C LYS A 232 -0.40 -7.12 23.63
#